data_08896d94e5e0c346acb41d7aec5ca806
#
_entry.id   08896d94e5e0c346acb41d7aec5ca806
#
_cell.length_a   1.000
_cell.length_b   1.000
_cell.length_c   1.000
_cell.angle_alpha   90.00
_cell.angle_beta   90.00
_cell.angle_gamma   90.00
#
_symmetry.space_group_name_H-M   'P 1'
#
loop_
_entity.id
_entity.type
_entity.pdbx_description
1 polymer ?
#
loop_
_entity_poly.entity_id
_entity_poly.type
_entity_poly.pdbx_seq_one_letter_code
_entity_poly.pdbx_strand_id
1 'polypeptide(L)'
;MAAMLRNTSFMWRRYRSDRQGAAAVEFAIVVSLLTIPLLNVLDVALYAWDRMQVDNAAQAAVQAAWATCSLTSNLPATPNSYANCSAMPVAVTTAAQSTTLGANVTVSSTTEGYYCVNTSTNALVAVGTFPGTKPANCSSVGSASDTPGDYVLITTSYTYTPIFSAVSIASSLTSPITRQAWMRLG
;
A
#
# COMPACT_ATOMS: atom_id res chain seq x y z
N MET A 1 47.12 58.22 -5.02
CA MET A 1 46.55 56.98 -5.62
C MET A 1 47.30 55.68 -5.26
N ALA A 2 48.49 55.72 -4.67
CA ALA A 2 49.29 54.52 -4.37
C ALA A 2 48.94 53.78 -3.04
N ALA A 3 48.15 54.37 -2.14
CA ALA A 3 47.82 53.78 -0.83
C ALA A 3 46.64 52.79 -0.88
N MET A 4 45.79 52.82 -1.91
CA MET A 4 44.61 51.97 -2.01
C MET A 4 44.93 50.55 -2.53
N LEU A 5 45.99 50.36 -3.29
CA LEU A 5 46.41 49.09 -3.88
C LEU A 5 47.18 48.16 -2.89
N ARG A 6 47.66 48.70 -1.78
CA ARG A 6 48.47 47.97 -0.78
C ARG A 6 47.60 47.16 0.20
N ASN A 7 46.30 47.48 0.30
CA ASN A 7 45.39 46.86 1.23
C ASN A 7 44.72 45.61 0.67
N THR A 8 44.63 45.48 -0.65
CA THR A 8 43.98 44.28 -1.30
C THR A 8 44.86 43.04 -1.23
N SER A 9 46.21 43.19 -1.31
CA SER A 9 47.13 42.06 -1.23
C SER A 9 47.22 41.45 0.18
N PHE A 10 46.93 42.22 1.23
CA PHE A 10 46.93 41.74 2.62
C PHE A 10 45.67 40.90 2.93
N MET A 11 44.51 41.28 2.36
CA MET A 11 43.27 40.49 2.46
C MET A 11 43.41 39.14 1.75
N TRP A 12 44.00 39.08 0.55
CA TRP A 12 44.22 37.85 -0.20
C TRP A 12 45.16 36.86 0.49
N ARG A 13 46.19 37.35 1.20
CA ARG A 13 47.09 36.50 1.98
C ARG A 13 46.42 35.88 3.21
N ARG A 14 45.51 36.60 3.87
CA ARG A 14 44.69 36.07 4.99
C ARG A 14 43.74 34.98 4.53
N TYR A 15 43.12 35.15 3.38
CA TYR A 15 42.20 34.16 2.80
C TYR A 15 42.92 32.84 2.44
N ARG A 16 44.17 32.89 1.99
CA ARG A 16 44.96 31.69 1.65
C ARG A 16 45.51 30.92 2.87
N SER A 17 45.54 31.53 4.02
CA SER A 17 46.08 30.94 5.27
C SER A 17 44.98 30.43 6.21
N ASP A 18 43.73 30.65 5.85
CA ASP A 18 42.59 30.32 6.74
C ASP A 18 42.19 28.85 6.56
N ARG A 19 42.77 27.98 7.41
CA ARG A 19 42.45 26.55 7.49
C ARG A 19 40.98 26.31 7.95
N GLN A 20 40.36 27.28 8.62
CA GLN A 20 38.96 27.18 9.05
C GLN A 20 38.02 27.26 7.85
N GLY A 21 38.34 28.08 6.84
CA GLY A 21 37.57 28.13 5.59
C GLY A 21 37.62 26.83 4.79
N ALA A 22 38.80 26.17 4.74
CA ALA A 22 38.94 24.88 4.07
C ALA A 22 38.10 23.79 4.75
N ALA A 23 38.15 23.68 6.06
CA ALA A 23 37.35 22.73 6.83
C ALA A 23 35.84 22.95 6.67
N ALA A 24 35.37 24.19 6.57
CA ALA A 24 33.97 24.50 6.30
C ALA A 24 33.50 24.03 4.91
N VAL A 25 34.37 24.17 3.88
CA VAL A 25 34.06 23.68 2.53
C VAL A 25 34.05 22.15 2.49
N GLU A 26 35.01 21.48 3.11
CA GLU A 26 35.05 20.02 3.23
C GLU A 26 33.76 19.50 3.92
N PHE A 27 33.41 20.11 5.05
CA PHE A 27 32.17 19.76 5.77
C PHE A 27 30.91 19.96 4.90
N ALA A 28 30.81 21.08 4.18
CA ALA A 28 29.69 21.36 3.30
C ALA A 28 29.53 20.30 2.19
N ILE A 29 30.64 19.85 1.60
CA ILE A 29 30.65 18.80 0.58
C ILE A 29 30.19 17.47 1.18
N VAL A 30 30.72 17.09 2.35
CA VAL A 30 30.38 15.83 3.02
C VAL A 30 28.91 15.82 3.40
N VAL A 31 28.40 16.91 4.00
CA VAL A 31 26.98 17.02 4.37
C VAL A 31 26.07 16.93 3.13
N SER A 32 26.43 17.62 2.05
CA SER A 32 25.65 17.56 0.81
C SER A 32 25.60 16.15 0.23
N LEU A 33 26.71 15.42 0.25
CA LEU A 33 26.81 14.03 -0.21
C LEU A 33 25.98 13.06 0.65
N LEU A 34 25.93 13.29 1.97
CA LEU A 34 25.17 12.44 2.89
C LEU A 34 23.67 12.78 2.93
N THR A 35 23.29 14.01 2.64
CA THR A 35 21.88 14.44 2.68
C THR A 35 21.02 13.68 1.67
N ILE A 36 21.50 13.51 0.43
CA ILE A 36 20.72 12.83 -0.62
C ILE A 36 20.37 11.37 -0.25
N PRO A 37 21.34 10.52 0.16
CA PRO A 37 21.00 9.17 0.63
C PRO A 37 20.05 9.17 1.83
N LEU A 38 20.21 10.09 2.78
CA LEU A 38 19.35 10.17 3.95
C LEU A 38 17.89 10.48 3.57
N LEU A 39 17.67 11.44 2.68
CA LEU A 39 16.31 11.76 2.19
C LEU A 39 15.68 10.58 1.45
N ASN A 40 16.48 9.83 0.69
CA ASN A 40 16.01 8.61 0.03
C ASN A 40 15.59 7.52 1.02
N VAL A 41 16.36 7.31 2.08
CA VAL A 41 16.01 6.35 3.14
C VAL A 41 14.69 6.72 3.80
N LEU A 42 14.46 8.01 4.08
CA LEU A 42 13.20 8.49 4.66
C LEU A 42 12.01 8.23 3.74
N ASP A 43 12.11 8.56 2.45
CA ASP A 43 11.02 8.32 1.51
C ASP A 43 10.72 6.83 1.32
N VAL A 44 11.75 5.99 1.22
CA VAL A 44 11.54 4.53 1.12
C VAL A 44 10.93 3.96 2.39
N ALA A 45 11.32 4.46 3.57
CA ALA A 45 10.73 4.05 4.84
C ALA A 45 9.24 4.44 4.93
N LEU A 46 8.88 5.63 4.48
CA LEU A 46 7.50 6.08 4.41
C LEU A 46 6.69 5.24 3.42
N TYR A 47 7.23 4.95 2.24
CA TYR A 47 6.59 4.05 1.28
C TYR A 47 6.32 2.65 1.88
N ALA A 48 7.29 2.08 2.60
CA ALA A 48 7.11 0.79 3.26
C ALA A 48 6.04 0.85 4.37
N TRP A 49 5.99 1.95 5.11
CA TRP A 49 4.96 2.20 6.11
C TRP A 49 3.57 2.29 5.48
N ASP A 50 3.41 3.09 4.43
CA ASP A 50 2.14 3.25 3.73
C ASP A 50 1.67 1.93 3.13
N ARG A 51 2.60 1.14 2.59
CA ARG A 51 2.30 -0.21 2.09
C ARG A 51 1.71 -1.12 3.17
N MET A 52 2.24 -1.08 4.40
CA MET A 52 1.67 -1.82 5.53
C MET A 52 0.28 -1.29 5.92
N GLN A 53 0.08 0.02 5.87
CA GLN A 53 -1.24 0.62 6.15
C GLN A 53 -2.30 0.20 5.11
N VAL A 54 -1.94 0.13 3.83
CA VAL A 54 -2.85 -0.34 2.76
C VAL A 54 -3.17 -1.84 2.93
N ASP A 55 -2.21 -2.64 3.38
CA ASP A 55 -2.43 -4.06 3.70
C ASP A 55 -3.39 -4.22 4.88
N ASN A 56 -3.18 -3.47 5.96
CA ASN A 56 -4.09 -3.43 7.11
C ASN A 56 -5.50 -2.95 6.70
N ALA A 57 -5.59 -1.98 5.79
CA ALA A 57 -6.86 -1.51 5.25
C ALA A 57 -7.62 -2.61 4.51
N ALA A 58 -6.93 -3.41 3.68
CA ALA A 58 -7.54 -4.54 2.99
C ALA A 58 -8.06 -5.60 3.97
N GLN A 59 -7.27 -5.92 5.01
CA GLN A 59 -7.67 -6.87 6.04
C GLN A 59 -8.85 -6.37 6.88
N ALA A 60 -8.86 -5.10 7.28
CA ALA A 60 -9.99 -4.49 7.99
C ALA A 60 -11.26 -4.50 7.13
N ALA A 61 -11.12 -4.23 5.83
CA ALA A 61 -12.23 -4.23 4.89
C ALA A 61 -12.90 -5.60 4.76
N VAL A 62 -12.12 -6.68 4.62
CA VAL A 62 -12.71 -8.04 4.53
C VAL A 62 -13.31 -8.51 5.84
N GLN A 63 -12.74 -8.11 6.99
CA GLN A 63 -13.34 -8.39 8.30
C GLN A 63 -14.69 -7.68 8.47
N ALA A 64 -14.78 -6.43 8.01
CA ALA A 64 -16.05 -5.69 8.00
C ALA A 64 -17.09 -6.33 7.07
N ALA A 65 -16.66 -6.82 5.90
CA ALA A 65 -17.52 -7.57 4.99
C ALA A 65 -18.08 -8.83 5.68
N TRP A 66 -17.24 -9.60 6.32
CA TRP A 66 -17.66 -10.78 7.07
C TRP A 66 -18.60 -10.42 8.23
N ALA A 67 -18.24 -9.45 9.04
CA ALA A 67 -19.07 -9.04 10.18
C ALA A 67 -20.48 -8.56 9.77
N THR A 68 -20.59 -7.99 8.56
CA THR A 68 -21.85 -7.42 8.06
C THR A 68 -22.68 -8.46 7.28
N CYS A 69 -22.02 -9.36 6.52
CA CYS A 69 -22.67 -10.18 5.49
C CYS A 69 -22.48 -11.70 5.67
N SER A 70 -22.03 -12.20 6.82
CA SER A 70 -21.76 -13.63 7.03
C SER A 70 -23.02 -14.50 7.21
N LEU A 71 -24.20 -13.92 7.34
CA LEU A 71 -25.45 -14.67 7.41
C LEU A 71 -25.80 -15.27 6.05
N THR A 72 -26.25 -16.51 6.03
CA THR A 72 -26.65 -17.21 4.78
C THR A 72 -27.73 -16.48 3.99
N SER A 73 -28.62 -15.72 4.66
CA SER A 73 -29.62 -14.87 4.03
C SER A 73 -29.03 -13.68 3.25
N ASN A 74 -27.77 -13.29 3.55
CA ASN A 74 -27.07 -12.19 2.92
C ASN A 74 -26.18 -12.65 1.76
N LEU A 75 -26.11 -13.96 1.51
CA LEU A 75 -25.24 -14.55 0.48
C LEU A 75 -26.04 -15.01 -0.75
N PRO A 76 -25.47 -14.85 -1.93
CA PRO A 76 -24.22 -14.12 -2.24
C PRO A 76 -24.39 -12.62 -2.04
N ALA A 77 -23.34 -11.95 -1.52
CA ALA A 77 -23.43 -10.58 -1.03
C ALA A 77 -23.26 -9.51 -2.12
N THR A 78 -22.38 -9.75 -3.11
CA THR A 78 -22.00 -8.75 -4.12
C THR A 78 -22.90 -8.65 -5.36
N PRO A 79 -23.67 -9.67 -5.78
CA PRO A 79 -24.50 -9.59 -6.98
C PRO A 79 -25.58 -8.49 -6.88
N ASN A 80 -25.99 -8.00 -8.06
CA ASN A 80 -27.06 -7.00 -8.18
C ASN A 80 -26.85 -5.75 -7.28
N SER A 81 -25.63 -5.22 -7.29
CA SER A 81 -25.28 -4.04 -6.49
C SER A 81 -25.52 -4.23 -4.98
N TYR A 82 -25.15 -5.39 -4.47
CA TYR A 82 -25.26 -5.76 -3.04
C TYR A 82 -26.70 -5.88 -2.54
N ALA A 83 -27.59 -6.36 -3.39
CA ALA A 83 -29.02 -6.47 -3.05
C ALA A 83 -29.27 -7.30 -1.78
N ASN A 84 -28.46 -8.35 -1.53
CA ASN A 84 -28.62 -9.20 -0.34
C ASN A 84 -27.88 -8.66 0.89
N CYS A 85 -26.89 -7.75 0.70
CA CYS A 85 -26.14 -7.13 1.79
C CYS A 85 -25.84 -5.65 1.48
N SER A 86 -26.85 -4.82 1.50
CA SER A 86 -26.75 -3.39 1.13
C SER A 86 -25.83 -2.55 2.05
N ALA A 87 -25.57 -3.01 3.26
CA ALA A 87 -24.68 -2.35 4.20
C ALA A 87 -23.19 -2.59 3.92
N MET A 88 -22.84 -3.62 3.12
CA MET A 88 -21.46 -4.03 2.86
C MET A 88 -20.57 -2.93 2.28
N PRO A 89 -20.97 -2.17 1.24
CA PRO A 89 -20.09 -1.16 0.63
C PRO A 89 -19.68 -0.07 1.63
N VAL A 90 -20.60 0.37 2.46
CA VAL A 90 -20.34 1.39 3.49
C VAL A 90 -19.44 0.84 4.59
N ALA A 91 -19.74 -0.36 5.09
CA ALA A 91 -18.94 -1.01 6.14
C ALA A 91 -17.49 -1.25 5.69
N VAL A 92 -17.30 -1.78 4.49
CA VAL A 92 -16.00 -2.08 3.87
C VAL A 92 -15.19 -0.79 3.67
N THR A 93 -15.81 0.26 3.12
CA THR A 93 -15.13 1.54 2.91
C THR A 93 -14.74 2.19 4.22
N THR A 94 -15.64 2.24 5.21
CA THR A 94 -15.36 2.80 6.53
C THR A 94 -14.22 2.06 7.23
N ALA A 95 -14.21 0.73 7.15
CA ALA A 95 -13.15 -0.08 7.73
C ALA A 95 -11.81 0.11 7.01
N ALA A 96 -11.78 0.16 5.68
CA ALA A 96 -10.58 0.45 4.92
C ALA A 96 -9.96 1.81 5.29
N GLN A 97 -10.79 2.80 5.55
CA GLN A 97 -10.40 4.16 5.91
C GLN A 97 -10.07 4.34 7.40
N SER A 98 -10.15 3.30 8.21
CA SER A 98 -9.81 3.35 9.65
C SER A 98 -8.30 3.40 9.93
N THR A 99 -7.46 3.21 8.90
CA THR A 99 -6.00 3.32 9.01
C THR A 99 -5.56 4.79 9.07
N THR A 100 -4.28 5.02 9.37
CA THR A 100 -3.70 6.38 9.41
C THR A 100 -3.75 7.12 8.07
N LEU A 101 -3.93 6.40 6.96
CA LEU A 101 -4.09 6.98 5.63
C LEU A 101 -5.50 7.56 5.41
N GLY A 102 -6.47 7.16 6.22
CA GLY A 102 -7.83 7.71 6.20
C GLY A 102 -8.52 7.60 4.84
N ALA A 103 -9.20 8.67 4.45
CA ALA A 103 -9.96 8.75 3.19
C ALA A 103 -9.10 8.65 1.91
N ASN A 104 -7.77 8.69 2.01
CA ASN A 104 -6.87 8.50 0.87
C ASN A 104 -6.78 7.03 0.43
N VAL A 105 -7.20 6.09 1.28
CA VAL A 105 -7.36 4.69 0.88
C VAL A 105 -8.71 4.51 0.20
N THR A 106 -8.70 3.91 -0.98
CA THR A 106 -9.88 3.60 -1.75
C THR A 106 -10.06 2.08 -1.87
N VAL A 107 -11.31 1.60 -1.80
CA VAL A 107 -11.65 0.23 -2.18
C VAL A 107 -11.81 0.20 -3.68
N SER A 108 -10.84 -0.38 -4.39
CA SER A 108 -10.78 -0.37 -5.86
C SER A 108 -11.61 -1.48 -6.49
N SER A 109 -11.75 -2.62 -5.80
CA SER A 109 -12.65 -3.70 -6.22
C SER A 109 -13.10 -4.55 -5.04
N THR A 110 -14.31 -5.09 -5.18
CA THR A 110 -14.87 -6.12 -4.31
C THR A 110 -15.42 -7.21 -5.20
N THR A 111 -14.86 -8.40 -5.12
CA THR A 111 -15.29 -9.56 -5.91
C THR A 111 -15.62 -10.71 -4.96
N GLU A 112 -16.62 -11.48 -5.32
CA GLU A 112 -17.07 -12.65 -4.57
C GLU A 112 -17.07 -13.86 -5.48
N GLY A 113 -16.93 -15.04 -4.91
CA GLY A 113 -16.94 -16.28 -5.68
C GLY A 113 -16.97 -17.52 -4.81
N TYR A 114 -17.25 -18.63 -5.45
CA TYR A 114 -17.23 -19.93 -4.80
C TYR A 114 -15.86 -20.56 -4.97
N TYR A 115 -15.27 -20.96 -3.86
CA TYR A 115 -13.91 -21.53 -3.87
C TYR A 115 -13.82 -22.82 -3.09
N CYS A 116 -12.96 -23.69 -3.57
CA CYS A 116 -12.59 -24.93 -2.92
C CYS A 116 -11.07 -25.00 -2.75
N VAL A 117 -10.60 -25.72 -1.73
CA VAL A 117 -9.19 -26.03 -1.59
C VAL A 117 -8.86 -27.24 -2.47
N ASN A 118 -7.91 -27.10 -3.38
CA ASN A 118 -7.39 -28.22 -4.16
C ASN A 118 -6.54 -29.11 -3.25
N THR A 119 -6.92 -30.38 -3.15
CA THR A 119 -6.27 -31.34 -2.24
C THR A 119 -4.83 -31.67 -2.59
N SER A 120 -4.43 -31.48 -3.85
CA SER A 120 -3.07 -31.76 -4.32
C SER A 120 -2.10 -30.57 -4.12
N THR A 121 -2.62 -29.35 -4.24
CA THR A 121 -1.78 -28.12 -4.21
C THR A 121 -2.00 -27.27 -2.97
N ASN A 122 -3.02 -27.56 -2.17
CA ASN A 122 -3.51 -26.73 -1.06
C ASN A 122 -3.85 -25.28 -1.47
N ALA A 123 -4.10 -25.04 -2.77
CA ALA A 123 -4.45 -23.72 -3.29
C ALA A 123 -5.98 -23.56 -3.30
N LEU A 124 -6.41 -22.32 -3.05
CA LEU A 124 -7.81 -21.92 -3.22
C LEU A 124 -8.09 -21.78 -4.71
N VAL A 125 -9.07 -22.53 -5.22
CA VAL A 125 -9.45 -22.55 -6.64
C VAL A 125 -10.91 -22.19 -6.78
N ALA A 126 -11.22 -21.27 -7.70
CA ALA A 126 -12.58 -20.89 -8.02
C ALA A 126 -13.32 -22.08 -8.66
N VAL A 127 -14.56 -22.31 -8.21
CA VAL A 127 -15.41 -23.39 -8.69
C VAL A 127 -16.80 -22.86 -9.06
N GLY A 128 -17.34 -23.35 -10.16
CA GLY A 128 -18.63 -22.89 -10.68
C GLY A 128 -18.56 -21.48 -11.28
N THR A 129 -19.72 -20.92 -11.55
CA THR A 129 -19.90 -19.57 -12.08
C THR A 129 -20.58 -18.68 -11.03
N PHE A 130 -19.95 -17.58 -10.70
CA PHE A 130 -20.55 -16.58 -9.81
C PHE A 130 -21.18 -15.45 -10.66
N PRO A 131 -22.39 -14.99 -10.38
CA PRO A 131 -23.29 -15.28 -9.24
C PRO A 131 -24.31 -16.42 -9.48
N GLY A 132 -23.91 -17.47 -10.18
CA GLY A 132 -24.79 -18.63 -10.42
C GLY A 132 -25.00 -19.52 -9.20
N THR A 133 -25.55 -20.71 -9.44
CA THR A 133 -25.80 -21.68 -8.38
C THR A 133 -24.48 -22.19 -7.79
N LYS A 134 -24.36 -22.13 -6.46
CA LYS A 134 -23.22 -22.68 -5.72
C LYS A 134 -23.11 -24.18 -5.99
N PRO A 135 -21.94 -24.69 -6.42
CA PRO A 135 -21.76 -26.12 -6.63
C PRO A 135 -22.01 -26.91 -5.33
N ALA A 136 -22.54 -28.11 -5.46
CA ALA A 136 -22.88 -28.95 -4.30
C ALA A 136 -21.64 -29.45 -3.55
N ASN A 137 -20.53 -29.63 -4.26
CA ASN A 137 -19.28 -30.13 -3.69
C ASN A 137 -18.05 -29.64 -4.46
N CYS A 138 -16.85 -29.98 -3.94
CA CYS A 138 -15.55 -29.64 -4.51
C CYS A 138 -14.96 -30.77 -5.39
N SER A 139 -15.76 -31.58 -6.02
CA SER A 139 -15.30 -32.73 -6.82
C SER A 139 -14.40 -32.31 -7.98
N SER A 140 -14.61 -31.13 -8.55
CA SER A 140 -13.79 -30.58 -9.65
C SER A 140 -12.32 -30.32 -9.26
N VAL A 141 -12.02 -30.24 -7.97
CA VAL A 141 -10.66 -30.00 -7.44
C VAL A 141 -10.15 -31.12 -6.51
N GLY A 142 -10.77 -32.28 -6.60
CA GLY A 142 -10.32 -33.50 -5.92
C GLY A 142 -10.95 -33.78 -4.55
N SER A 143 -11.94 -32.99 -4.10
CA SER A 143 -12.63 -33.23 -2.83
C SER A 143 -14.15 -33.27 -3.01
N ALA A 144 -14.69 -34.47 -3.16
CA ALA A 144 -16.14 -34.67 -3.34
C ALA A 144 -16.92 -34.55 -2.01
N SER A 145 -16.26 -34.64 -0.87
CA SER A 145 -16.85 -34.51 0.47
C SER A 145 -17.01 -33.08 0.94
N ASP A 146 -16.22 -32.15 0.37
CA ASP A 146 -16.21 -30.79 0.82
C ASP A 146 -17.21 -29.93 0.03
N THR A 147 -17.76 -28.93 0.71
CA THR A 147 -18.64 -27.93 0.09
C THR A 147 -17.87 -26.65 -0.21
N PRO A 148 -18.09 -26.02 -1.38
CA PRO A 148 -17.48 -24.73 -1.70
C PRO A 148 -17.77 -23.67 -0.64
N GLY A 149 -16.75 -22.92 -0.27
CA GLY A 149 -16.91 -21.70 0.55
C GLY A 149 -17.28 -20.52 -0.34
N ASP A 150 -18.05 -19.61 0.22
CA ASP A 150 -18.31 -18.31 -0.37
C ASP A 150 -17.24 -17.34 0.13
N TYR A 151 -16.42 -16.81 -0.78
CA TYR A 151 -15.28 -15.96 -0.45
C TYR A 151 -15.41 -14.60 -1.10
N VAL A 152 -15.09 -13.57 -0.32
CA VAL A 152 -14.93 -12.21 -0.83
C VAL A 152 -13.44 -11.85 -0.92
N LEU A 153 -13.09 -11.23 -2.03
CA LEU A 153 -11.79 -10.59 -2.27
C LEU A 153 -11.98 -9.10 -2.33
N ILE A 154 -11.31 -8.38 -1.47
CA ILE A 154 -11.32 -6.91 -1.46
C ILE A 154 -9.93 -6.41 -1.83
N THR A 155 -9.88 -5.49 -2.79
CA THR A 155 -8.67 -4.80 -3.21
C THR A 155 -8.74 -3.36 -2.75
N THR A 156 -7.73 -2.94 -2.01
CA THR A 156 -7.54 -1.55 -1.58
C THR A 156 -6.40 -0.90 -2.36
N SER A 157 -6.48 0.40 -2.56
CA SER A 157 -5.53 1.17 -3.34
C SER A 157 -5.23 2.51 -2.66
N TYR A 158 -3.96 2.94 -2.72
CA TYR A 158 -3.48 4.21 -2.22
C TYR A 158 -2.42 4.78 -3.16
N THR A 159 -2.55 6.06 -3.51
CA THR A 159 -1.56 6.73 -4.37
C THR A 159 -0.47 7.33 -3.49
N TYR A 160 0.70 6.72 -3.51
CA TYR A 160 1.88 7.22 -2.81
C TYR A 160 2.54 8.37 -3.58
N THR A 161 2.93 9.42 -2.86
CA THR A 161 3.71 10.54 -3.39
C THR A 161 4.92 10.78 -2.48
N PRO A 162 6.16 10.65 -3.00
CA PRO A 162 7.37 10.94 -2.23
C PRO A 162 7.41 12.39 -1.76
N ILE A 163 7.92 12.62 -0.56
CA ILE A 163 8.12 13.97 -0.02
C ILE A 163 9.22 14.70 -0.81
N PHE A 164 10.28 13.98 -1.16
CA PHE A 164 11.43 14.52 -1.88
C PHE A 164 11.46 14.07 -3.35
N SER A 165 10.35 14.23 -4.06
CA SER A 165 10.13 13.68 -5.41
C SER A 165 11.22 14.00 -6.44
N ALA A 166 11.94 15.12 -6.28
CA ALA A 166 13.01 15.53 -7.22
C ALA A 166 14.31 14.70 -7.10
N VAL A 167 14.55 14.07 -5.94
CA VAL A 167 15.81 13.35 -5.66
C VAL A 167 15.60 11.94 -5.12
N SER A 168 14.34 11.56 -4.89
CA SER A 168 13.98 10.29 -4.28
C SER A 168 13.84 9.17 -5.31
N ILE A 169 14.49 8.04 -5.04
CA ILE A 169 14.28 6.78 -5.78
C ILE A 169 12.88 6.20 -5.53
N ALA A 170 12.21 6.64 -4.46
CA ALA A 170 10.84 6.19 -4.16
C ALA A 170 9.83 6.59 -5.25
N SER A 171 10.14 7.59 -6.09
CA SER A 171 9.36 7.95 -7.27
C SER A 171 9.29 6.84 -8.34
N SER A 172 10.25 5.91 -8.34
CA SER A 172 10.28 4.75 -9.23
C SER A 172 9.55 3.52 -8.66
N LEU A 173 9.10 3.57 -7.40
CA LEU A 173 8.36 2.49 -6.78
C LEU A 173 6.92 2.44 -7.30
N THR A 174 6.31 1.26 -7.20
CA THR A 174 4.95 1.05 -7.70
C THR A 174 3.94 1.96 -7.01
N SER A 175 3.31 2.83 -7.77
CA SER A 175 2.17 3.66 -7.34
C SER A 175 1.08 3.58 -8.42
N PRO A 176 -0.21 3.37 -8.05
CA PRO A 176 -0.71 3.21 -6.70
C PRO A 176 -0.27 1.91 -6.02
N ILE A 177 -0.16 1.95 -4.69
CA ILE A 177 0.04 0.76 -3.86
C ILE A 177 -1.30 0.03 -3.79
N THR A 178 -1.36 -1.21 -4.27
CA THR A 178 -2.55 -2.05 -4.21
C THR A 178 -2.31 -3.25 -3.30
N ARG A 179 -3.32 -3.61 -2.48
CA ARG A 179 -3.31 -4.77 -1.60
C ARG A 179 -4.64 -5.49 -1.67
N GLN A 180 -4.59 -6.80 -1.46
CA GLN A 180 -5.75 -7.67 -1.54
C GLN A 180 -5.85 -8.51 -0.27
N ALA A 181 -7.06 -8.70 0.20
CA ALA A 181 -7.35 -9.61 1.29
C ALA A 181 -8.56 -10.49 0.94
N TRP A 182 -8.55 -11.71 1.45
CA TRP A 182 -9.57 -12.71 1.26
C TRP A 182 -10.24 -13.05 2.58
N MET A 183 -11.56 -13.24 2.54
CA MET A 183 -12.33 -13.71 3.67
C MET A 183 -13.42 -14.66 3.20
N ARG A 184 -13.62 -15.75 3.93
CA ARG A 184 -14.77 -16.63 3.74
C ARG A 184 -15.99 -16.02 4.44
N LEU A 185 -17.09 -15.87 3.71
CA LEU A 185 -18.34 -15.34 4.24
C LEU A 185 -19.26 -16.47 4.74
N GLY A 186 -19.33 -17.61 4.02
CA GLY A 186 -20.17 -18.73 4.37
C GLY A 186 -19.72 -20.08 3.85
#